data_e8c367ee7576bb559b2c1abdac92376c
#
_entry.id   e8c367ee7576bb559b2c1abdac92376c
#
_cell.length_a   1.000
_cell.length_b   1.000
_cell.length_c   1.000
_cell.angle_alpha   90.00
_cell.angle_beta   90.00
_cell.angle_gamma   90.00
#
_symmetry.space_group_name_H-M   'P 1'
#
loop_
_entity.id
_entity.type
_entity.pdbx_description
1 polymer ?
#
loop_
_entity_poly.entity_id
_entity_poly.type
_entity_poly.pdbx_seq_one_letter_code
_entity_poly.pdbx_strand_id
1 'polypeptide(L)'
;FRFVPDWRIDDVMVSYASDGGGVGAHFDQYDVFLVQGLGRRRWRVGPRCDSATPLLPHDDLRLIADFEATDEWVLEPGDILYVPPCFAHDGVAVGDDCMTYSIGFRAPSRAELVEHWSEHLVDALPDEDRYADPDLMRQDHPGEIAASAIDRLHGLVLEALSDRAT
;
A
#
# COMPACT_ATOMS: atom_id res chain seq x y z
N PHE A 1 -12.76 11.55 12.25
CA PHE A 1 -11.34 11.10 12.13
C PHE A 1 -10.33 12.26 11.94
N ARG A 2 -10.63 13.47 12.45
CA ARG A 2 -9.74 14.64 12.32
C ARG A 2 -8.39 14.50 13.04
N PHE A 3 -8.17 13.43 13.78
CA PHE A 3 -6.89 13.11 14.43
C PHE A 3 -5.90 12.42 13.47
N VAL A 4 -6.35 11.98 12.29
CA VAL A 4 -5.51 11.47 11.21
C VAL A 4 -5.46 12.50 10.09
N PRO A 5 -4.30 12.77 9.48
CA PRO A 5 -4.19 13.74 8.38
C PRO A 5 -5.09 13.36 7.19
N ASP A 6 -5.83 14.34 6.67
CA ASP A 6 -6.79 14.12 5.58
C ASP A 6 -6.15 13.51 4.31
N TRP A 7 -4.88 13.83 4.05
CA TRP A 7 -4.14 13.28 2.90
C TRP A 7 -3.86 11.76 2.99
N ARG A 8 -4.11 11.15 4.17
CA ARG A 8 -4.00 9.72 4.39
C ARG A 8 -5.31 8.96 4.23
N ILE A 9 -6.43 9.66 4.08
CA ILE A 9 -7.71 9.03 3.80
C ILE A 9 -7.65 8.50 2.37
N ASP A 10 -7.79 7.17 2.23
CA ASP A 10 -7.76 6.50 0.93
C ASP A 10 -9.17 6.30 0.40
N ASP A 11 -9.95 5.49 1.12
CA ASP A 11 -11.32 5.20 0.72
C ASP A 11 -12.28 5.05 1.90
N VAL A 12 -13.56 4.94 1.56
CA VAL A 12 -14.63 4.48 2.44
C VAL A 12 -15.39 3.37 1.73
N MET A 13 -15.16 2.15 2.15
CA MET A 13 -15.87 0.98 1.64
C MET A 13 -17.07 0.67 2.53
N VAL A 14 -18.20 0.32 1.91
CA VAL A 14 -19.41 -0.13 2.62
C VAL A 14 -19.66 -1.59 2.28
N SER A 15 -19.70 -2.43 3.29
CA SER A 15 -20.07 -3.84 3.14
C SER A 15 -21.44 -4.12 3.75
N TYR A 16 -22.26 -4.86 3.02
CA TYR A 16 -23.56 -5.36 3.48
C TYR A 16 -23.58 -6.88 3.38
N ALA A 17 -24.06 -7.56 4.40
CA ALA A 17 -24.09 -9.01 4.46
C ALA A 17 -25.30 -9.54 5.23
N SER A 18 -25.80 -10.70 4.81
CA SER A 18 -26.70 -11.54 5.59
C SER A 18 -25.92 -12.41 6.57
N ASP A 19 -26.65 -13.14 7.43
CA ASP A 19 -26.06 -13.99 8.47
C ASP A 19 -24.98 -14.94 7.94
N GLY A 20 -23.84 -14.97 8.62
CA GLY A 20 -22.67 -15.75 8.23
C GLY A 20 -21.86 -15.18 7.08
N GLY A 21 -22.30 -14.08 6.44
CA GLY A 21 -21.57 -13.45 5.32
C GLY A 21 -20.30 -12.75 5.78
N GLY A 22 -19.23 -12.89 4.98
CA GLY A 22 -17.92 -12.28 5.21
C GLY A 22 -16.98 -12.52 4.03
N VAL A 23 -15.84 -11.86 4.03
CA VAL A 23 -14.79 -12.00 2.99
C VAL A 23 -13.86 -13.17 3.30
N GLY A 24 -13.67 -13.47 4.57
CA GLY A 24 -12.68 -14.40 5.09
C GLY A 24 -11.49 -13.68 5.71
N ALA A 25 -10.63 -14.47 6.38
CA ALA A 25 -9.47 -13.92 7.07
C ALA A 25 -8.43 -13.38 6.09
N HIS A 26 -8.03 -12.13 6.29
CA HIS A 26 -7.05 -11.42 5.46
C HIS A 26 -6.28 -10.39 6.28
N PHE A 27 -5.34 -9.68 5.64
CA PHE A 27 -4.66 -8.53 6.24
C PHE A 27 -4.41 -7.45 5.18
N ASP A 28 -4.44 -6.20 5.61
CA ASP A 28 -4.23 -5.03 4.77
C ASP A 28 -2.89 -4.35 5.09
N GLN A 29 -2.35 -3.59 4.13
CA GLN A 29 -1.11 -2.82 4.30
C GLN A 29 -1.33 -1.40 4.84
N TYR A 30 -2.55 -1.09 5.29
CA TYR A 30 -2.98 0.23 5.72
C TYR A 30 -3.77 0.16 7.03
N ASP A 31 -3.93 1.31 7.67
CA ASP A 31 -4.79 1.45 8.86
C ASP A 31 -6.25 1.42 8.45
N VAL A 32 -7.09 0.68 9.15
CA VAL A 32 -8.53 0.66 8.89
C VAL A 32 -9.34 0.85 10.16
N PHE A 33 -10.37 1.70 10.09
CA PHE A 33 -11.39 1.85 11.10
C PHE A 33 -12.69 1.22 10.60
N LEU A 34 -13.11 0.17 11.29
CA LEU A 34 -14.31 -0.61 10.97
C LEU A 34 -15.45 -0.10 11.85
N VAL A 35 -16.35 0.70 11.25
CA VAL A 35 -17.49 1.31 11.95
C VAL A 35 -18.72 0.48 11.70
N GLN A 36 -19.31 -0.11 12.75
CA GLN A 36 -20.55 -0.86 12.61
C GLN A 36 -21.72 0.10 12.42
N GLY A 37 -22.36 0.02 11.25
CA GLY A 37 -23.47 0.92 10.89
C GLY A 37 -24.83 0.33 11.16
N LEU A 38 -25.06 -0.95 10.82
CA LEU A 38 -26.32 -1.64 10.98
C LEU A 38 -26.09 -3.10 11.36
N GLY A 39 -26.99 -3.70 12.15
CA GLY A 39 -26.87 -5.08 12.58
C GLY A 39 -25.61 -5.34 13.42
N ARG A 40 -25.14 -6.57 13.45
CA ARG A 40 -23.97 -6.97 14.24
C ARG A 40 -22.96 -7.70 13.38
N ARG A 41 -21.67 -7.49 13.68
CA ARG A 41 -20.58 -8.23 13.03
C ARG A 41 -19.62 -8.75 14.10
N ARG A 42 -19.31 -10.04 14.01
CA ARG A 42 -18.24 -10.65 14.79
C ARG A 42 -16.94 -10.40 14.08
N TRP A 43 -16.04 -9.71 14.74
CA TRP A 43 -14.68 -9.49 14.29
C TRP A 43 -13.72 -10.34 15.10
N ARG A 44 -12.85 -11.05 14.39
CA ARG A 44 -11.72 -11.78 14.95
C ARG A 44 -10.45 -11.11 14.47
N VAL A 45 -9.53 -10.83 15.38
CA VAL A 45 -8.22 -10.26 15.07
C VAL A 45 -7.15 -11.28 15.46
N GLY A 46 -6.16 -11.46 14.61
CA GLY A 46 -5.06 -12.39 14.79
C GLY A 46 -3.72 -11.68 14.86
N PRO A 47 -2.61 -12.42 14.75
CA PRO A 47 -1.27 -11.86 14.81
C PRO A 47 -0.95 -10.99 13.61
N ARG A 48 0.15 -10.27 13.72
CA ARG A 48 0.72 -9.51 12.60
C ARG A 48 1.25 -10.46 11.53
N CYS A 49 0.88 -10.20 10.29
CA CYS A 49 1.27 -10.91 9.09
C CYS A 49 2.40 -10.20 8.33
N ASP A 50 3.05 -10.94 7.45
CA ASP A 50 4.10 -10.45 6.56
C ASP A 50 4.09 -11.17 5.20
N SER A 51 5.15 -11.00 4.41
CA SER A 51 5.28 -11.63 3.09
C SER A 51 5.44 -13.15 3.14
N ALA A 52 5.75 -13.73 4.30
CA ALA A 52 5.90 -15.16 4.50
C ALA A 52 4.60 -15.83 5.01
N THR A 53 3.58 -15.06 5.34
CA THR A 53 2.29 -15.56 5.81
C THR A 53 1.63 -16.43 4.74
N PRO A 54 1.29 -17.70 5.02
CA PRO A 54 0.66 -18.59 4.05
C PRO A 54 -0.72 -18.09 3.63
N LEU A 55 -0.93 -18.02 2.32
CA LEU A 55 -2.19 -17.60 1.72
C LEU A 55 -2.86 -18.77 0.99
N LEU A 56 -4.19 -18.75 0.97
CA LEU A 56 -4.98 -19.64 0.13
C LEU A 56 -4.78 -19.28 -1.35
N PRO A 57 -4.76 -20.26 -2.26
CA PRO A 57 -4.77 -19.98 -3.70
C PRO A 57 -6.11 -19.33 -4.08
N HIS A 58 -6.04 -18.08 -4.52
CA HIS A 58 -7.16 -17.30 -5.00
C HIS A 58 -6.66 -16.22 -5.98
N ASP A 59 -7.40 -15.97 -7.07
CA ASP A 59 -6.95 -15.06 -8.13
C ASP A 59 -7.01 -13.59 -7.69
N ASP A 60 -8.01 -13.23 -6.89
CA ASP A 60 -8.29 -11.83 -6.56
C ASP A 60 -8.13 -11.49 -5.06
N LEU A 61 -8.18 -12.49 -4.17
CA LEU A 61 -8.19 -12.25 -2.72
C LEU A 61 -6.96 -12.87 -2.04
N ARG A 62 -6.36 -12.14 -1.10
CA ARG A 62 -5.23 -12.59 -0.29
C ARG A 62 -5.71 -13.16 1.05
N LEU A 63 -6.40 -14.29 1.00
CA LEU A 63 -6.95 -14.95 2.18
C LEU A 63 -5.88 -15.76 2.92
N ILE A 64 -5.86 -15.65 4.24
CA ILE A 64 -4.92 -16.38 5.10
C ILE A 64 -5.32 -17.86 5.17
N ALA A 65 -4.37 -18.77 4.93
CA ALA A 65 -4.63 -20.21 4.94
C ALA A 65 -4.94 -20.75 6.34
N ASP A 66 -4.17 -20.31 7.34
CA ASP A 66 -4.25 -20.79 8.73
C ASP A 66 -4.45 -19.59 9.66
N PHE A 67 -5.70 -19.16 9.82
CA PHE A 67 -6.05 -18.02 10.65
C PHE A 67 -6.37 -18.45 12.08
N GLU A 68 -5.56 -17.99 13.02
CA GLU A 68 -5.80 -18.12 14.45
C GLU A 68 -6.08 -16.75 15.07
N ALA A 69 -7.27 -16.59 15.65
CA ALA A 69 -7.64 -15.35 16.32
C ALA A 69 -7.00 -15.27 17.71
N THR A 70 -6.46 -14.10 18.05
CA THR A 70 -6.02 -13.74 19.40
C THR A 70 -7.12 -13.07 20.20
N ASP A 71 -7.97 -12.31 19.49
CA ASP A 71 -9.05 -11.52 20.08
C ASP A 71 -10.33 -11.63 19.24
N GLU A 72 -11.48 -11.52 19.89
CA GLU A 72 -12.79 -11.56 19.24
C GLU A 72 -13.75 -10.58 19.91
N TRP A 73 -14.52 -9.85 19.09
CA TRP A 73 -15.60 -8.96 19.54
C TRP A 73 -16.81 -9.09 18.61
N VAL A 74 -17.99 -8.87 19.15
CA VAL A 74 -19.21 -8.64 18.37
C VAL A 74 -19.53 -7.16 18.45
N LEU A 75 -19.37 -6.44 17.32
CA LEU A 75 -19.68 -5.03 17.25
C LEU A 75 -21.15 -4.79 16.97
N GLU A 76 -21.71 -3.79 17.64
CA GLU A 76 -23.06 -3.27 17.47
C GLU A 76 -23.04 -1.89 16.81
N PRO A 77 -24.19 -1.38 16.28
CA PRO A 77 -24.22 -0.08 15.63
C PRO A 77 -23.65 1.05 16.50
N GLY A 78 -22.65 1.76 15.96
CA GLY A 78 -21.91 2.80 16.66
C GLY A 78 -20.55 2.37 17.20
N ASP A 79 -20.28 1.08 17.30
CA ASP A 79 -18.96 0.58 17.69
C ASP A 79 -17.96 0.77 16.57
N ILE A 80 -16.70 0.98 16.97
CA ILE A 80 -15.56 1.15 16.05
C ILE A 80 -14.43 0.23 16.48
N LEU A 81 -13.95 -0.59 15.54
CA LEU A 81 -12.74 -1.38 15.71
C LEU A 81 -11.63 -0.79 14.83
N TYR A 82 -10.50 -0.47 15.44
CA TYR A 82 -9.29 -0.11 14.71
C TYR A 82 -8.41 -1.33 14.50
N VAL A 83 -8.01 -1.57 13.25
CA VAL A 83 -7.07 -2.63 12.88
C VAL A 83 -5.82 -1.97 12.26
N PRO A 84 -4.64 -2.14 12.90
CA PRO A 84 -3.39 -1.62 12.36
C PRO A 84 -2.95 -2.35 11.09
N PRO A 85 -2.03 -1.76 10.29
CA PRO A 85 -1.46 -2.41 9.12
C PRO A 85 -0.87 -3.79 9.41
N CYS A 86 -1.11 -4.72 8.50
CA CYS A 86 -0.61 -6.10 8.55
C CYS A 86 -1.20 -6.97 9.66
N PHE A 87 -2.20 -6.56 10.40
CA PHE A 87 -2.85 -7.44 11.36
C PHE A 87 -3.94 -8.28 10.69
N ALA A 88 -3.87 -9.60 10.92
CA ALA A 88 -4.87 -10.54 10.43
C ALA A 88 -6.23 -10.23 11.02
N HIS A 89 -7.27 -10.21 10.21
CA HIS A 89 -8.63 -10.00 10.70
C HIS A 89 -9.67 -10.72 9.83
N ASP A 90 -10.81 -11.03 10.44
CA ASP A 90 -11.94 -11.71 9.82
C ASP A 90 -13.25 -11.21 10.39
N GLY A 91 -14.13 -10.73 9.54
CA GLY A 91 -15.42 -10.17 9.91
C GLY A 91 -16.58 -10.97 9.36
N VAL A 92 -17.41 -11.52 10.25
CA VAL A 92 -18.57 -12.34 9.88
C VAL A 92 -19.86 -11.70 10.42
N ALA A 93 -20.85 -11.52 9.56
CA ALA A 93 -22.16 -11.00 9.92
C ALA A 93 -22.86 -11.93 10.94
N VAL A 94 -23.52 -11.34 11.93
CA VAL A 94 -24.32 -12.04 12.95
C VAL A 94 -25.77 -11.58 12.84
N GLY A 95 -26.60 -12.40 12.27
CA GLY A 95 -27.96 -12.06 11.86
C GLY A 95 -27.98 -11.32 10.52
N ASP A 96 -29.20 -11.03 10.05
CA ASP A 96 -29.42 -10.32 8.80
C ASP A 96 -29.19 -8.80 8.93
N ASP A 97 -29.13 -8.11 7.81
CA ASP A 97 -28.97 -6.65 7.74
C ASP A 97 -27.69 -6.11 8.40
N CYS A 98 -26.58 -6.79 8.23
CA CYS A 98 -25.28 -6.37 8.76
C CYS A 98 -24.59 -5.42 7.79
N MET A 99 -24.30 -4.18 8.23
CA MET A 99 -23.59 -3.17 7.42
C MET A 99 -22.42 -2.58 8.22
N THR A 100 -21.23 -2.58 7.61
CA THR A 100 -20.01 -2.00 8.16
C THR A 100 -19.42 -1.00 7.18
N TYR A 101 -18.96 0.14 7.69
CA TYR A 101 -18.13 1.09 6.96
C TYR A 101 -16.67 0.84 7.30
N SER A 102 -15.85 0.58 6.30
CA SER A 102 -14.39 0.48 6.44
C SER A 102 -13.78 1.78 5.94
N ILE A 103 -13.10 2.50 6.82
CA ILE A 103 -12.43 3.78 6.50
C ILE A 103 -10.95 3.50 6.47
N GLY A 104 -10.36 3.46 5.27
CA GLY A 104 -8.97 3.16 5.01
C GLY A 104 -8.09 4.40 5.07
N PHE A 105 -6.93 4.28 5.73
CA PHE A 105 -5.92 5.31 5.82
C PHE A 105 -4.59 4.77 5.28
N ARG A 106 -4.36 4.93 4.00
CA ARG A 106 -3.17 4.44 3.32
C ARG A 106 -1.99 5.38 3.52
N ALA A 107 -0.82 4.81 3.76
CA ALA A 107 0.45 5.52 3.62
C ALA A 107 1.08 5.12 2.29
N PRO A 108 1.56 6.08 1.49
CA PRO A 108 2.21 5.75 0.23
C PRO A 108 3.44 4.87 0.48
N SER A 109 3.61 3.85 -0.32
CA SER A 109 4.82 3.02 -0.29
C SER A 109 6.02 3.79 -0.87
N ARG A 110 7.23 3.33 -0.54
CA ARG A 110 8.44 3.91 -1.15
C ARG A 110 8.43 3.78 -2.67
N ALA A 111 7.87 2.68 -3.21
CA ALA A 111 7.78 2.47 -4.64
C ALA A 111 6.87 3.50 -5.32
N GLU A 112 5.67 3.71 -4.78
CA GLU A 112 4.74 4.72 -5.26
C GLU A 112 5.32 6.14 -5.20
N LEU A 113 6.01 6.49 -4.10
CA LEU A 113 6.67 7.80 -3.98
C LEU A 113 7.77 7.99 -5.04
N VAL A 114 8.59 6.96 -5.30
CA VAL A 114 9.65 7.02 -6.31
C VAL A 114 9.04 7.08 -7.71
N GLU A 115 8.00 6.32 -7.99
CA GLU A 115 7.29 6.31 -9.27
C GLU A 115 6.72 7.68 -9.59
N HIS A 116 5.85 8.23 -8.75
CA HIS A 116 5.22 9.54 -8.99
C HIS A 116 6.23 10.68 -9.02
N TRP A 117 7.25 10.62 -8.19
CA TRP A 117 8.29 11.64 -8.21
C TRP A 117 9.15 11.57 -9.47
N SER A 118 9.48 10.35 -9.95
CA SER A 118 10.22 10.20 -11.20
C SER A 118 9.42 10.66 -12.42
N GLU A 119 8.11 10.40 -12.46
CA GLU A 119 7.22 10.94 -13.50
C GLU A 119 7.26 12.47 -13.51
N HIS A 120 7.10 13.09 -12.34
CA HIS A 120 7.16 14.54 -12.22
C HIS A 120 8.52 15.13 -12.65
N LEU A 121 9.63 14.45 -12.30
CA LEU A 121 10.97 14.86 -12.73
C LEU A 121 11.13 14.79 -14.24
N VAL A 122 10.74 13.68 -14.86
CA VAL A 122 10.86 13.49 -16.31
C VAL A 122 10.11 14.57 -17.08
N ASP A 123 8.93 14.96 -16.62
CA ASP A 123 8.13 16.03 -17.24
C ASP A 123 8.77 17.43 -17.09
N ALA A 124 9.61 17.62 -16.09
CA ALA A 124 10.26 18.90 -15.80
C ALA A 124 11.64 19.04 -16.46
N LEU A 125 12.28 17.94 -16.85
CA LEU A 125 13.61 17.95 -17.46
C LEU A 125 13.54 18.42 -18.92
N PRO A 126 14.40 19.38 -19.33
CA PRO A 126 14.43 19.84 -20.70
C PRO A 126 15.04 18.80 -21.65
N ASP A 127 14.51 18.71 -22.86
CA ASP A 127 14.98 17.78 -23.91
C ASP A 127 16.46 17.98 -24.29
N GLU A 128 17.00 19.15 -24.05
CA GLU A 128 18.38 19.53 -24.33
C GLU A 128 19.37 19.06 -23.25
N ASP A 129 18.89 18.67 -22.07
CA ASP A 129 19.75 18.16 -21.00
C ASP A 129 20.17 16.72 -21.28
N ARG A 130 21.31 16.62 -21.95
CA ARG A 130 21.82 15.35 -22.48
C ARG A 130 23.24 15.08 -22.02
N TYR A 131 23.58 13.81 -21.93
CA TYR A 131 24.95 13.36 -21.75
C TYR A 131 25.88 14.00 -22.81
N ALA A 132 27.04 14.43 -22.34
CA ALA A 132 28.11 14.95 -23.18
C ALA A 132 29.47 14.43 -22.72
N ASP A 133 30.35 14.18 -23.68
CA ASP A 133 31.71 13.71 -23.46
C ASP A 133 32.70 14.54 -24.28
N PRO A 134 32.87 15.86 -23.98
CA PRO A 134 33.73 16.78 -24.75
C PRO A 134 35.21 16.38 -24.74
N ASP A 135 35.61 15.53 -23.85
CA ASP A 135 36.96 15.00 -23.62
C ASP A 135 37.10 13.50 -24.00
N LEU A 136 36.20 13.03 -24.92
CA LEU A 136 36.21 11.65 -25.36
C LEU A 136 37.58 11.25 -25.94
N MET A 137 38.18 10.24 -25.34
CA MET A 137 39.43 9.64 -25.81
C MET A 137 39.14 8.43 -26.70
N ARG A 138 40.08 8.16 -27.64
CA ARG A 138 40.00 6.94 -28.45
C ARG A 138 39.98 5.69 -27.50
N GLN A 139 39.01 4.84 -27.74
CA GLN A 139 38.88 3.58 -26.99
C GLN A 139 39.47 2.40 -27.77
N ASP A 140 40.14 1.51 -27.08
CA ASP A 140 40.67 0.27 -27.65
C ASP A 140 39.54 -0.78 -27.84
N HIS A 141 38.47 -0.67 -27.06
CA HIS A 141 37.31 -1.56 -27.11
C HIS A 141 36.00 -0.77 -27.34
N PRO A 142 35.66 -0.40 -28.60
CA PRO A 142 34.55 0.49 -28.89
C PRO A 142 33.18 -0.09 -28.57
N GLY A 143 33.06 -1.37 -28.22
CA GLY A 143 31.84 -2.00 -27.75
C GLY A 143 31.64 -1.95 -26.20
N GLU A 144 32.58 -1.36 -25.47
CA GLU A 144 32.54 -1.23 -24.03
C GLU A 144 32.13 0.19 -23.61
N ILE A 145 31.27 0.28 -22.60
CA ILE A 145 30.98 1.58 -21.96
C ILE A 145 32.04 1.83 -20.90
N ALA A 146 32.85 2.85 -21.07
CA ALA A 146 33.93 3.18 -20.15
C ALA A 146 33.38 3.54 -18.76
N ALA A 147 34.13 3.20 -17.70
CA ALA A 147 33.76 3.50 -16.33
C ALA A 147 33.45 5.00 -16.11
N SER A 148 34.26 5.89 -16.72
CA SER A 148 34.02 7.34 -16.68
C SER A 148 32.70 7.79 -17.29
N ALA A 149 32.22 7.08 -18.33
CA ALA A 149 30.91 7.35 -18.92
C ALA A 149 29.78 6.89 -17.98
N ILE A 150 29.94 5.74 -17.34
CA ILE A 150 28.99 5.24 -16.32
C ILE A 150 28.91 6.22 -15.14
N ASP A 151 30.04 6.72 -14.66
CA ASP A 151 30.07 7.69 -13.55
C ASP A 151 29.37 9.00 -13.92
N ARG A 152 29.55 9.49 -15.15
CA ARG A 152 28.84 10.70 -15.65
C ARG A 152 27.32 10.46 -15.78
N LEU A 153 26.91 9.34 -16.37
CA LEU A 153 25.50 8.99 -16.48
C LEU A 153 24.84 8.88 -15.11
N HIS A 154 25.54 8.24 -14.15
CA HIS A 154 25.08 8.17 -12.78
C HIS A 154 25.00 9.55 -12.12
N GLY A 155 25.97 10.43 -12.39
CA GLY A 155 25.95 11.82 -11.93
C GLY A 155 24.71 12.58 -12.41
N LEU A 156 24.38 12.50 -13.70
CA LEU A 156 23.18 13.14 -14.27
C LEU A 156 21.90 12.67 -13.58
N VAL A 157 21.77 11.37 -13.35
CA VAL A 157 20.61 10.81 -12.62
C VAL A 157 20.56 11.34 -11.20
N LEU A 158 21.68 11.34 -10.47
CA LEU A 158 21.72 11.84 -9.09
C LEU A 158 21.46 13.35 -9.00
N GLU A 159 21.92 14.13 -9.97
CA GLU A 159 21.63 15.57 -10.06
C GLU A 159 20.14 15.82 -10.22
N ALA A 160 19.50 15.15 -11.19
CA ALA A 160 18.06 15.23 -11.39
C ALA A 160 17.28 14.80 -10.12
N LEU A 161 17.70 13.71 -9.46
CA LEU A 161 17.08 13.21 -8.23
C LEU A 161 17.29 14.14 -7.02
N SER A 162 18.31 14.97 -7.02
CA SER A 162 18.66 15.90 -5.93
C SER A 162 18.03 17.27 -6.09
N ASP A 163 17.59 17.61 -7.28
CA ASP A 163 16.92 18.88 -7.55
C ASP A 163 15.54 18.85 -6.86
N ARG A 164 15.43 19.59 -5.78
CA ARG A 164 14.16 19.84 -5.10
C ARG A 164 13.41 20.90 -5.91
N ALA A 165 12.84 20.49 -7.04
CA ALA A 165 11.84 21.31 -7.69
C ALA A 165 10.73 21.60 -6.65
N THR A 166 10.68 22.82 -6.20
CA THR A 166 9.72 23.36 -5.24
C THR A 166 8.30 23.31 -5.78
#